data_990f516918184fd20ba53a463ada8290
#
_entry.id   990f516918184fd20ba53a463ada8290
#
_cell.length_a   1.000
_cell.length_b   1.000
_cell.length_c   1.000
_cell.angle_alpha   90.00
_cell.angle_beta   90.00
_cell.angle_gamma   90.00
#
_symmetry.space_group_name_H-M   'P 1'
#
loop_
_entity.id
_entity.type
_entity.pdbx_description
1 polymer ?
#
loop_
_entity_poly.entity_id
_entity_poly.type
_entity_poly.pdbx_seq_one_letter_code
_entity_poly.pdbx_strand_id
1 'polypeptide(L)'
;MLELRDIGFAYAAQEWVFRGVSFGLEPGTVTSVLGPNGRGKTTLVRCAAGLLDPQEGEVRREAPTGFVPQARGTAFAFPVREMVVMGRAAHVGVFAVPGRRDRAAADAAMDRVGIVDLADRAFPTLSGGEQQLVLVARAVASGHPVMVLDEPATGLDLRNQGVVLALVRSLADDGLTVLLTTHHPDHALFVSDAVVLMRGPRDVRHGRAADLLSEAELSALYGVPVHEVDVPGGEPRRRALVTGYTTEPGRLPLS
;
A
#
# COMPACT_ATOMS: atom_id res chain seq x y z
N MET A 1 -3.56 -9.22 -14.37
CA MET A 1 -2.72 -9.94 -13.39
C MET A 1 -1.41 -9.17 -13.20
N LEU A 2 -0.84 -9.16 -12.00
CA LEU A 2 0.51 -8.64 -11.71
C LEU A 2 1.30 -9.78 -11.07
N GLU A 3 2.48 -10.08 -11.64
CA GLU A 3 3.35 -11.15 -11.17
C GLU A 3 4.81 -10.71 -11.19
N LEU A 4 5.53 -10.95 -10.10
CA LEU A 4 6.97 -10.73 -9.98
C LEU A 4 7.67 -12.09 -10.05
N ARG A 5 8.71 -12.21 -10.89
CA ARG A 5 9.46 -13.46 -11.10
C ARG A 5 10.93 -13.22 -10.89
N ASP A 6 11.46 -13.78 -9.82
CA ASP A 6 12.89 -13.78 -9.46
C ASP A 6 13.54 -12.39 -9.53
N ILE A 7 12.79 -11.34 -9.10
CA ILE A 7 13.28 -9.99 -9.22
C ILE A 7 14.33 -9.65 -8.16
N GLY A 8 15.35 -8.90 -8.60
CA GLY A 8 16.37 -8.30 -7.76
C GLY A 8 16.54 -6.83 -8.05
N PHE A 9 16.79 -6.04 -6.99
CA PHE A 9 17.04 -4.61 -7.11
C PHE A 9 18.17 -4.12 -6.19
N ALA A 10 19.04 -3.26 -6.73
CA ALA A 10 20.09 -2.55 -6.00
C ALA A 10 20.16 -1.09 -6.46
N TYR A 11 20.41 -0.14 -5.56
CA TYR A 11 20.63 1.28 -5.94
C TYR A 11 22.06 1.54 -6.41
N ALA A 12 23.01 0.75 -5.95
CA ALA A 12 24.42 0.82 -6.36
C ALA A 12 24.94 -0.58 -6.60
N ALA A 13 26.01 -0.72 -7.40
CA ALA A 13 26.48 -1.99 -7.97
C ALA A 13 26.88 -3.10 -6.98
N GLN A 14 26.81 -2.90 -5.66
CA GLN A 14 27.34 -3.84 -4.69
C GLN A 14 26.39 -4.24 -3.55
N GLU A 15 25.24 -3.58 -3.36
CA GLU A 15 24.36 -3.87 -2.23
C GLU A 15 22.90 -4.09 -2.67
N TRP A 16 22.47 -5.35 -2.59
CA TRP A 16 21.10 -5.75 -2.93
C TRP A 16 20.11 -5.24 -1.87
N VAL A 17 19.12 -4.48 -2.31
CA VAL A 17 17.96 -4.12 -1.49
C VAL A 17 17.09 -5.36 -1.29
N PHE A 18 16.87 -6.12 -2.37
CA PHE A 18 16.28 -7.46 -2.35
C PHE A 18 16.72 -8.24 -3.60
N ARG A 19 16.67 -9.58 -3.53
CA ARG A 19 17.03 -10.46 -4.63
C ARG A 19 16.25 -11.78 -4.54
N GLY A 20 15.84 -12.32 -5.71
CA GLY A 20 15.13 -13.59 -5.79
C GLY A 20 13.68 -13.53 -5.33
N VAL A 21 13.02 -12.38 -5.48
CA VAL A 21 11.64 -12.19 -5.02
C VAL A 21 10.67 -12.63 -6.10
N SER A 22 9.78 -13.58 -5.74
CA SER A 22 8.75 -14.09 -6.64
C SER A 22 7.40 -14.20 -5.92
N PHE A 23 6.37 -13.56 -6.46
CA PHE A 23 4.98 -13.72 -6.05
C PHE A 23 4.02 -13.14 -7.09
N GLY A 24 2.76 -13.57 -7.05
CA GLY A 24 1.67 -13.03 -7.86
C GLY A 24 0.56 -12.46 -7.00
N LEU A 25 -0.17 -11.49 -7.54
CA LEU A 25 -1.37 -10.96 -6.90
C LEU A 25 -2.60 -11.70 -7.44
N GLU A 26 -3.45 -12.15 -6.54
CA GLU A 26 -4.75 -12.71 -6.91
C GLU A 26 -5.78 -11.59 -7.14
N PRO A 27 -6.62 -11.69 -8.18
CA PRO A 27 -7.65 -10.69 -8.44
C PRO A 27 -8.61 -10.48 -7.27
N GLY A 28 -8.92 -9.21 -6.96
CA GLY A 28 -9.87 -8.87 -5.90
C GLY A 28 -9.34 -9.10 -4.48
N THR A 29 -8.01 -9.23 -4.31
CA THR A 29 -7.39 -9.44 -3.00
C THR A 29 -6.49 -8.29 -2.59
N VAL A 30 -6.21 -8.22 -1.30
CA VAL A 30 -5.21 -7.33 -0.71
C VAL A 30 -3.96 -8.12 -0.33
N THR A 31 -2.82 -7.75 -0.91
CA THR A 31 -1.50 -8.24 -0.49
C THR A 31 -0.73 -7.13 0.22
N SER A 32 -0.32 -7.35 1.46
CA SER A 32 0.51 -6.39 2.21
C SER A 32 1.98 -6.80 2.22
N VAL A 33 2.86 -5.83 1.97
CA VAL A 33 4.32 -5.99 2.12
C VAL A 33 4.71 -5.45 3.49
N LEU A 34 5.20 -6.33 4.37
CA LEU A 34 5.63 -6.02 5.73
C LEU A 34 7.14 -6.12 5.88
N GLY A 35 7.65 -5.37 6.82
CA GLY A 35 9.06 -5.40 7.24
C GLY A 35 9.48 -4.12 7.93
N PRO A 36 10.59 -4.11 8.66
CA PRO A 36 11.18 -2.92 9.25
C PRO A 36 11.47 -1.82 8.22
N ASN A 37 11.70 -0.59 8.69
CA ASN A 37 12.12 0.51 7.83
C ASN A 37 13.48 0.20 7.18
N GLY A 38 13.69 0.67 5.94
CA GLY A 38 14.92 0.42 5.20
C GLY A 38 15.03 -0.96 4.52
N ARG A 39 14.06 -1.87 4.69
CA ARG A 39 14.08 -3.21 4.07
C ARG A 39 13.64 -3.26 2.61
N GLY A 40 13.44 -2.12 1.95
CA GLY A 40 13.16 -2.09 0.51
C GLY A 40 11.69 -2.23 0.13
N LYS A 41 10.73 -2.13 1.08
CA LYS A 41 9.28 -2.22 0.79
C LYS A 41 8.84 -1.25 -0.30
N THR A 42 9.14 0.04 -0.14
CA THR A 42 8.86 1.10 -1.14
C THR A 42 9.50 0.79 -2.49
N THR A 43 10.72 0.26 -2.51
CA THR A 43 11.42 -0.12 -3.74
C THR A 43 10.71 -1.28 -4.43
N LEU A 44 10.32 -2.31 -3.68
CA LEU A 44 9.59 -3.47 -4.19
C LEU A 44 8.27 -3.06 -4.85
N VAL A 45 7.46 -2.24 -4.15
CA VAL A 45 6.17 -1.80 -4.71
C VAL A 45 6.33 -0.84 -5.89
N ARG A 46 7.40 -0.06 -5.94
CA ARG A 46 7.73 0.76 -7.12
C ARG A 46 8.14 -0.10 -8.32
N CYS A 47 8.89 -1.19 -8.11
CA CYS A 47 9.14 -2.17 -9.17
C CYS A 47 7.82 -2.83 -9.62
N ALA A 48 6.97 -3.25 -8.69
CA ALA A 48 5.64 -3.79 -8.99
C ALA A 48 4.78 -2.80 -9.80
N ALA A 49 4.82 -1.51 -9.48
CA ALA A 49 4.07 -0.46 -10.18
C ALA A 49 4.67 -0.05 -11.53
N GLY A 50 5.88 -0.49 -11.88
CA GLY A 50 6.58 -0.07 -13.11
C GLY A 50 7.21 1.32 -13.02
N LEU A 51 7.48 1.80 -11.83
CA LEU A 51 8.18 3.06 -11.56
C LEU A 51 9.69 2.88 -11.43
N LEU A 52 10.13 1.64 -11.21
CA LEU A 52 11.54 1.22 -11.21
C LEU A 52 11.65 -0.11 -11.96
N ASP A 53 12.71 -0.27 -12.72
CA ASP A 53 13.02 -1.52 -13.40
C ASP A 53 13.94 -2.37 -12.53
N PRO A 54 13.60 -3.64 -12.24
CA PRO A 54 14.49 -4.54 -11.53
C PRO A 54 15.74 -4.85 -12.37
N GLN A 55 16.90 -5.08 -11.71
CA GLN A 55 18.13 -5.49 -12.40
C GLN A 55 18.15 -6.98 -12.73
N GLU A 56 17.41 -7.79 -12.00
CA GLU A 56 17.24 -9.23 -12.25
C GLU A 56 15.76 -9.58 -12.28
N GLY A 57 15.40 -10.62 -13.02
CA GLY A 57 14.05 -11.11 -13.14
C GLY A 57 13.12 -10.23 -13.98
N GLU A 58 11.84 -10.45 -13.86
CA GLU A 58 10.83 -9.69 -14.62
C GLU A 58 9.58 -9.40 -13.78
N VAL A 59 8.91 -8.28 -14.09
CA VAL A 59 7.58 -7.96 -13.56
C VAL A 59 6.58 -7.99 -14.72
N ARG A 60 5.66 -8.96 -14.68
CA ARG A 60 4.59 -9.10 -15.68
C ARG A 60 3.36 -8.35 -15.25
N ARG A 61 2.90 -7.44 -16.08
CA ARG A 61 1.68 -6.62 -15.88
C ARG A 61 0.79 -6.78 -17.11
N GLU A 62 -0.41 -7.29 -16.92
CA GLU A 62 -1.40 -7.36 -18.00
C GLU A 62 -2.07 -6.00 -18.28
N ALA A 63 -2.03 -5.10 -17.30
CA ALA A 63 -2.53 -3.74 -17.42
C ALA A 63 -1.66 -2.78 -16.58
N PRO A 64 -1.71 -1.47 -16.87
CA PRO A 64 -1.10 -0.46 -16.01
C PRO A 64 -1.66 -0.52 -14.58
N THR A 65 -0.90 -0.02 -13.61
CA THR A 65 -1.26 0.02 -12.20
C THR A 65 -1.54 1.45 -11.75
N GLY A 66 -2.53 1.63 -10.87
CA GLY A 66 -2.70 2.87 -10.12
C GLY A 66 -1.67 2.93 -8.99
N PHE A 67 -0.93 4.04 -8.85
CA PHE A 67 0.05 4.20 -7.77
C PHE A 67 -0.33 5.34 -6.83
N VAL A 68 -0.35 5.03 -5.53
CA VAL A 68 -0.57 5.99 -4.44
C VAL A 68 0.73 6.08 -3.64
N PRO A 69 1.49 7.18 -3.78
CA PRO A 69 2.68 7.39 -2.96
C PRO A 69 2.30 7.70 -1.51
N GLN A 70 3.23 7.51 -0.60
CA GLN A 70 3.11 8.05 0.75
C GLN A 70 2.85 9.56 0.68
N ALA A 71 1.79 10.04 1.35
CA ALA A 71 1.42 11.44 1.32
C ALA A 71 2.57 12.32 1.84
N ARG A 72 3.10 13.15 0.95
CA ARG A 72 4.03 14.23 1.30
C ARG A 72 3.40 15.50 0.75
N GLY A 73 3.28 16.52 1.59
CA GLY A 73 2.62 17.77 1.22
C GLY A 73 3.02 18.25 -0.18
N THR A 74 2.02 18.59 -0.99
CA THR A 74 2.22 19.18 -2.32
C THR A 74 2.19 20.69 -2.21
N ALA A 75 3.09 21.38 -2.93
CA ALA A 75 3.16 22.84 -2.98
C ALA A 75 2.04 23.48 -3.81
N PHE A 76 1.23 22.68 -4.54
CA PHE A 76 0.24 23.20 -5.49
C PHE A 76 -1.16 23.17 -4.92
N ALA A 77 -1.84 24.34 -4.98
CA ALA A 77 -3.20 24.55 -4.46
C ALA A 77 -4.29 24.17 -5.48
N PHE A 78 -4.22 22.97 -6.05
CA PHE A 78 -5.29 22.48 -6.93
C PHE A 78 -6.53 22.12 -6.12
N PRO A 79 -7.75 22.36 -6.64
CA PRO A 79 -8.98 21.80 -6.12
C PRO A 79 -8.91 20.26 -6.12
N VAL A 80 -9.56 19.62 -5.15
CA VAL A 80 -9.62 18.14 -5.02
C VAL A 80 -10.08 17.50 -6.33
N ARG A 81 -11.12 18.03 -6.96
CA ARG A 81 -11.64 17.52 -8.23
C ARG A 81 -10.57 17.47 -9.31
N GLU A 82 -9.76 18.50 -9.44
CA GLU A 82 -8.67 18.54 -10.44
C GLU A 82 -7.55 17.54 -10.07
N MET A 83 -7.24 17.38 -8.78
CA MET A 83 -6.30 16.35 -8.32
C MET A 83 -6.78 14.93 -8.68
N VAL A 84 -8.08 14.66 -8.57
CA VAL A 84 -8.64 13.34 -8.90
C VAL A 84 -8.68 13.14 -10.42
N VAL A 85 -9.05 14.18 -11.20
CA VAL A 85 -9.03 14.15 -12.68
C VAL A 85 -7.62 13.83 -13.21
N MET A 86 -6.54 14.25 -12.55
CA MET A 86 -5.17 13.88 -12.94
C MET A 86 -4.94 12.36 -12.99
N GLY A 87 -5.74 11.55 -12.26
CA GLY A 87 -5.74 10.09 -12.39
C GLY A 87 -6.10 9.58 -13.78
N ARG A 88 -6.76 10.43 -14.59
CA ARG A 88 -7.14 10.10 -15.96
C ARG A 88 -6.04 10.41 -17.01
N ALA A 89 -4.86 10.89 -16.60
CA ALA A 89 -3.81 11.33 -17.51
C ALA A 89 -3.44 10.28 -18.59
N ALA A 90 -3.45 9.00 -18.25
CA ALA A 90 -3.18 7.91 -19.20
C ALA A 90 -4.26 7.75 -20.29
N HIS A 91 -5.47 8.29 -20.07
CA HIS A 91 -6.60 8.23 -21.01
C HIS A 91 -6.76 9.51 -21.83
N VAL A 92 -6.03 10.57 -21.45
CA VAL A 92 -6.05 11.87 -22.12
C VAL A 92 -4.85 11.96 -23.05
N GLY A 93 -5.07 12.32 -24.32
CA GLY A 93 -3.97 12.50 -25.28
C GLY A 93 -2.99 13.59 -24.81
N VAL A 94 -1.72 13.49 -25.23
CA VAL A 94 -0.61 14.34 -24.78
C VAL A 94 -0.87 15.86 -24.91
N PHE A 95 -1.68 16.26 -25.89
CA PHE A 95 -2.07 17.67 -26.13
C PHE A 95 -3.54 17.94 -25.86
N ALA A 96 -4.27 16.98 -25.25
CA ALA A 96 -5.68 17.13 -24.96
C ALA A 96 -5.90 17.56 -23.50
N VAL A 97 -7.07 18.13 -23.24
CA VAL A 97 -7.54 18.42 -21.87
C VAL A 97 -8.59 17.37 -21.45
N PRO A 98 -8.72 17.05 -20.15
CA PRO A 98 -9.70 16.11 -19.65
C PRO A 98 -11.12 16.48 -20.10
N GLY A 99 -11.80 15.53 -20.76
CA GLY A 99 -13.13 15.69 -21.29
C GLY A 99 -14.25 15.36 -20.30
N ARG A 100 -15.51 15.34 -20.77
CA ARG A 100 -16.68 15.00 -19.94
C ARG A 100 -16.59 13.61 -19.32
N ARG A 101 -16.05 12.61 -20.05
CA ARG A 101 -15.88 11.24 -19.57
C ARG A 101 -14.85 11.17 -18.43
N ASP A 102 -13.77 11.93 -18.51
CA ASP A 102 -12.71 11.94 -17.49
C ASP A 102 -13.21 12.61 -16.23
N ARG A 103 -13.96 13.71 -16.34
CA ARG A 103 -14.60 14.37 -15.18
C ARG A 103 -15.63 13.48 -14.54
N ALA A 104 -16.48 12.79 -15.28
CA ALA A 104 -17.45 11.84 -14.77
C ALA A 104 -16.78 10.65 -14.03
N ALA A 105 -15.65 10.14 -14.55
CA ALA A 105 -14.87 9.10 -13.88
C ALA A 105 -14.25 9.60 -12.56
N ALA A 106 -13.79 10.86 -12.52
CA ALA A 106 -13.29 11.47 -11.30
C ALA A 106 -14.40 11.70 -10.27
N ASP A 107 -15.57 12.16 -10.69
CA ASP A 107 -16.74 12.33 -9.82
C ASP A 107 -17.19 10.99 -9.21
N ALA A 108 -17.27 9.93 -10.02
CA ALA A 108 -17.57 8.57 -9.55
C ALA A 108 -16.51 8.04 -8.58
N ALA A 109 -15.22 8.33 -8.81
CA ALA A 109 -14.16 7.95 -7.89
C ALA A 109 -14.25 8.70 -6.55
N MET A 110 -14.58 9.99 -6.57
CA MET A 110 -14.80 10.77 -5.35
C MET A 110 -16.01 10.26 -4.56
N ASP A 111 -17.09 9.88 -5.24
CA ASP A 111 -18.29 9.30 -4.61
C ASP A 111 -17.94 7.96 -3.95
N ARG A 112 -17.25 7.06 -4.67
CA ARG A 112 -16.82 5.75 -4.16
C ARG A 112 -15.91 5.85 -2.93
N VAL A 113 -15.08 6.88 -2.86
CA VAL A 113 -14.17 7.14 -1.72
C VAL A 113 -14.85 7.94 -0.61
N GLY A 114 -16.03 8.56 -0.87
CA GLY A 114 -16.79 9.32 0.09
C GLY A 114 -16.23 10.73 0.34
N ILE A 115 -15.67 11.39 -0.69
CA ILE A 115 -15.06 12.73 -0.57
C ILE A 115 -15.67 13.78 -1.50
N VAL A 116 -16.90 13.57 -1.96
CA VAL A 116 -17.59 14.51 -2.86
C VAL A 116 -17.67 15.91 -2.26
N ASP A 117 -17.92 16.03 -0.95
CA ASP A 117 -18.03 17.30 -0.23
C ASP A 117 -16.71 18.10 -0.18
N LEU A 118 -15.58 17.44 -0.50
CA LEU A 118 -14.26 18.07 -0.56
C LEU A 118 -13.89 18.56 -1.97
N ALA A 119 -14.72 18.29 -3.00
CA ALA A 119 -14.37 18.45 -4.40
C ALA A 119 -13.79 19.82 -4.79
N ASP A 120 -14.36 20.89 -4.22
CA ASP A 120 -13.98 22.27 -4.53
C ASP A 120 -12.96 22.86 -3.54
N ARG A 121 -12.57 22.10 -2.50
CA ARG A 121 -11.56 22.55 -1.53
C ARG A 121 -10.15 22.44 -2.14
N ALA A 122 -9.27 23.36 -1.75
CA ALA A 122 -7.87 23.30 -2.14
C ALA A 122 -7.16 22.14 -1.40
N PHE A 123 -6.47 21.26 -2.13
CA PHE A 123 -5.81 20.07 -1.57
C PHE A 123 -4.90 20.36 -0.36
N PRO A 124 -4.06 21.42 -0.32
CA PRO A 124 -3.20 21.70 0.84
C PRO A 124 -3.95 22.12 2.11
N THR A 125 -5.25 22.50 1.99
CA THR A 125 -6.07 22.90 3.17
C THR A 125 -6.74 21.70 3.86
N LEU A 126 -6.57 20.51 3.30
CA LEU A 126 -7.14 19.28 3.83
C LEU A 126 -6.28 18.71 4.97
N SER A 127 -6.91 17.99 5.89
CA SER A 127 -6.19 17.15 6.85
C SER A 127 -5.40 16.04 6.16
N GLY A 128 -4.39 15.46 6.82
CA GLY A 128 -3.60 14.37 6.26
C GLY A 128 -4.45 13.17 5.81
N GLY A 129 -5.47 12.81 6.58
CA GLY A 129 -6.43 11.76 6.22
C GLY A 129 -7.24 12.09 4.98
N GLU A 130 -7.79 13.30 4.88
CA GLU A 130 -8.51 13.76 3.69
C GLU A 130 -7.60 13.79 2.45
N GLN A 131 -6.34 14.26 2.59
CA GLN A 131 -5.36 14.23 1.51
C GLN A 131 -5.10 12.79 1.02
N GLN A 132 -4.97 11.84 1.96
CA GLN A 132 -4.78 10.44 1.62
C GLN A 132 -5.97 9.87 0.84
N LEU A 133 -7.20 10.17 1.26
CA LEU A 133 -8.41 9.77 0.53
C LEU A 133 -8.46 10.35 -0.88
N VAL A 134 -8.05 11.61 -1.07
CA VAL A 134 -7.94 12.22 -2.42
C VAL A 134 -6.92 11.49 -3.29
N LEU A 135 -5.76 11.09 -2.74
CA LEU A 135 -4.77 10.31 -3.50
C LEU A 135 -5.29 8.92 -3.89
N VAL A 136 -6.06 8.28 -3.01
CA VAL A 136 -6.75 7.01 -3.31
C VAL A 136 -7.80 7.24 -4.40
N ALA A 137 -8.66 8.27 -4.30
CA ALA A 137 -9.66 8.60 -5.32
C ALA A 137 -9.01 8.87 -6.69
N ARG A 138 -7.88 9.56 -6.73
CA ARG A 138 -7.09 9.76 -7.94
C ARG A 138 -6.66 8.42 -8.57
N ALA A 139 -6.21 7.47 -7.77
CA ALA A 139 -5.83 6.16 -8.27
C ALA A 139 -7.05 5.34 -8.72
N VAL A 140 -8.18 5.41 -8.01
CA VAL A 140 -9.46 4.80 -8.43
C VAL A 140 -9.94 5.38 -9.77
N ALA A 141 -9.87 6.69 -9.95
CA ALA A 141 -10.24 7.37 -11.19
C ALA A 141 -9.45 6.89 -12.40
N SER A 142 -8.23 6.39 -12.22
CA SER A 142 -7.44 5.82 -13.32
C SER A 142 -8.13 4.62 -13.99
N GLY A 143 -9.00 3.90 -13.27
CA GLY A 143 -9.70 2.72 -13.77
C GLY A 143 -8.79 1.50 -13.96
N HIS A 144 -7.59 1.50 -13.39
CA HIS A 144 -6.69 0.37 -13.46
C HIS A 144 -7.14 -0.76 -12.52
N PRO A 145 -7.01 -2.04 -12.92
CA PRO A 145 -7.48 -3.17 -12.12
C PRO A 145 -6.59 -3.48 -10.92
N VAL A 146 -5.37 -2.93 -10.89
CA VAL A 146 -4.42 -3.11 -9.79
C VAL A 146 -4.06 -1.74 -9.22
N MET A 147 -4.12 -1.62 -7.89
CA MET A 147 -3.71 -0.44 -7.14
C MET A 147 -2.51 -0.78 -6.24
N VAL A 148 -1.49 0.04 -6.29
CA VAL A 148 -0.29 -0.07 -5.44
C VAL A 148 -0.23 1.14 -4.50
N LEU A 149 -0.19 0.89 -3.18
CA LEU A 149 -0.17 1.94 -2.16
C LEU A 149 1.11 1.84 -1.30
N ASP A 150 1.84 2.93 -1.21
CA ASP A 150 3.04 2.99 -0.39
C ASP A 150 2.73 3.65 0.96
N GLU A 151 2.63 2.83 2.02
CA GLU A 151 2.32 3.23 3.40
C GLU A 151 1.07 4.13 3.54
N PRO A 152 -0.12 3.69 3.06
CA PRO A 152 -1.28 4.57 2.92
C PRO A 152 -1.86 5.11 4.23
N ALA A 153 -1.57 4.48 5.37
CA ALA A 153 -2.09 4.89 6.69
C ALA A 153 -1.01 5.52 7.60
N THR A 154 0.24 5.61 7.13
CA THR A 154 1.35 6.13 7.95
C THR A 154 1.21 7.63 8.19
N GLY A 155 1.42 8.05 9.45
CA GLY A 155 1.32 9.46 9.86
C GLY A 155 -0.10 9.97 10.07
N LEU A 156 -1.11 9.12 9.93
CA LEU A 156 -2.50 9.45 10.25
C LEU A 156 -2.82 9.10 11.71
N ASP A 157 -3.80 9.78 12.28
CA ASP A 157 -4.38 9.38 13.56
C ASP A 157 -5.16 8.06 13.43
N LEU A 158 -5.45 7.39 14.57
CA LEU A 158 -6.07 6.07 14.59
C LEU A 158 -7.42 6.01 13.86
N ARG A 159 -8.22 7.08 13.94
CA ARG A 159 -9.51 7.14 13.25
C ARG A 159 -9.31 7.16 11.74
N ASN A 160 -8.44 8.03 11.26
CA ASN A 160 -8.15 8.16 9.84
C ASN A 160 -7.43 6.92 9.27
N GLN A 161 -6.55 6.26 10.05
CA GLN A 161 -6.00 4.96 9.70
C GLN A 161 -7.12 3.94 9.44
N GLY A 162 -8.08 3.82 10.37
CA GLY A 162 -9.22 2.91 10.23
C GLY A 162 -10.05 3.20 8.98
N VAL A 163 -10.32 4.49 8.68
CA VAL A 163 -11.06 4.89 7.47
C VAL A 163 -10.34 4.47 6.20
N VAL A 164 -9.03 4.74 6.09
CA VAL A 164 -8.24 4.39 4.90
C VAL A 164 -8.15 2.88 4.72
N LEU A 165 -7.92 2.12 5.81
CA LEU A 165 -7.82 0.66 5.74
C LEU A 165 -9.16 0.01 5.38
N ALA A 166 -10.27 0.48 5.95
CA ALA A 166 -11.61 0.02 5.61
C ALA A 166 -11.95 0.30 4.14
N LEU A 167 -11.57 1.48 3.62
CA LEU A 167 -11.71 1.81 2.21
C LEU A 167 -10.92 0.85 1.32
N VAL A 168 -9.64 0.59 1.65
CA VAL A 168 -8.80 -0.38 0.91
C VAL A 168 -9.48 -1.75 0.85
N ARG A 169 -10.03 -2.24 1.96
CA ARG A 169 -10.73 -3.53 1.99
C ARG A 169 -11.98 -3.49 1.12
N SER A 170 -12.82 -2.46 1.25
CA SER A 170 -14.03 -2.30 0.42
C SER A 170 -13.71 -2.25 -1.07
N LEU A 171 -12.64 -1.55 -1.48
CA LEU A 171 -12.23 -1.51 -2.88
C LEU A 171 -11.82 -2.90 -3.40
N ALA A 172 -11.18 -3.73 -2.56
CA ALA A 172 -10.82 -5.08 -2.94
C ALA A 172 -12.04 -6.02 -2.99
N ASP A 173 -12.98 -5.89 -2.06
CA ASP A 173 -14.24 -6.63 -2.07
C ASP A 173 -15.08 -6.31 -3.34
N ASP A 174 -14.93 -5.10 -3.88
CA ASP A 174 -15.51 -4.68 -5.16
C ASP A 174 -14.70 -5.16 -6.39
N GLY A 175 -13.66 -5.97 -6.20
CA GLY A 175 -12.88 -6.60 -7.26
C GLY A 175 -11.57 -5.89 -7.65
N LEU A 176 -11.18 -4.79 -6.96
CA LEU A 176 -9.89 -4.16 -7.19
C LEU A 176 -8.77 -5.00 -6.53
N THR A 177 -7.68 -5.25 -7.25
CA THR A 177 -6.51 -5.92 -6.67
C THR A 177 -5.59 -4.90 -6.02
N VAL A 178 -5.20 -5.11 -4.77
CA VAL A 178 -4.41 -4.15 -4.01
C VAL A 178 -3.09 -4.75 -3.53
N LEU A 179 -2.00 -4.04 -3.79
CA LEU A 179 -0.69 -4.24 -3.18
C LEU A 179 -0.37 -3.03 -2.31
N LEU A 180 -0.13 -3.22 -1.02
CA LEU A 180 0.23 -2.10 -0.14
C LEU A 180 1.48 -2.40 0.69
N THR A 181 2.20 -1.36 1.10
CA THR A 181 3.24 -1.48 2.10
C THR A 181 2.74 -1.02 3.47
N THR A 182 3.18 -1.67 4.50
CA THR A 182 2.99 -1.21 5.89
C THR A 182 4.14 -1.72 6.77
N HIS A 183 4.42 -1.02 7.86
CA HIS A 183 5.29 -1.52 8.93
C HIS A 183 4.49 -1.89 10.19
N HIS A 184 3.15 -1.78 10.14
CA HIS A 184 2.22 -2.13 11.20
C HIS A 184 1.59 -3.50 10.95
N PRO A 185 1.88 -4.53 11.76
CA PRO A 185 1.30 -5.86 11.58
C PRO A 185 -0.22 -5.89 11.73
N ASP A 186 -0.77 -5.07 12.61
CA ASP A 186 -2.21 -4.92 12.86
C ASP A 186 -2.96 -4.37 11.64
N HIS A 187 -2.35 -3.45 10.86
CA HIS A 187 -2.92 -3.01 9.59
C HIS A 187 -3.02 -4.17 8.59
N ALA A 188 -1.95 -4.96 8.46
CA ALA A 188 -1.97 -6.12 7.57
C ALA A 188 -2.96 -7.18 8.04
N LEU A 189 -3.05 -7.43 9.36
CA LEU A 189 -4.02 -8.36 9.94
C LEU A 189 -5.47 -7.95 9.62
N PHE A 190 -5.73 -6.65 9.57
CA PHE A 190 -7.07 -6.11 9.30
C PHE A 190 -7.48 -6.22 7.82
N VAL A 191 -6.55 -5.98 6.86
CA VAL A 191 -6.95 -5.82 5.46
C VAL A 191 -6.52 -6.96 4.54
N SER A 192 -5.51 -7.79 4.91
CA SER A 192 -4.80 -8.61 3.93
C SER A 192 -5.34 -10.02 3.79
N ASP A 193 -5.41 -10.49 2.55
CA ASP A 193 -5.61 -11.89 2.19
C ASP A 193 -4.26 -12.63 2.11
N ALA A 194 -3.22 -11.93 1.61
CA ALA A 194 -1.86 -12.43 1.52
C ALA A 194 -0.84 -11.40 2.03
N VAL A 195 0.36 -11.86 2.40
CA VAL A 195 1.44 -10.99 2.84
C VAL A 195 2.78 -11.38 2.24
N VAL A 196 3.64 -10.37 2.10
CA VAL A 196 5.05 -10.50 1.76
C VAL A 196 5.86 -10.00 2.94
N LEU A 197 6.63 -10.87 3.59
CA LEU A 197 7.50 -10.52 4.72
C LEU A 197 8.93 -10.28 4.23
N MET A 198 9.41 -9.04 4.35
CA MET A 198 10.78 -8.65 3.96
C MET A 198 11.70 -8.66 5.17
N ARG A 199 12.32 -9.80 5.46
CA ARG A 199 13.24 -9.99 6.61
C ARG A 199 14.66 -9.53 6.29
N GLY A 200 15.09 -9.71 5.04
CA GLY A 200 16.41 -9.36 4.56
C GLY A 200 16.48 -9.37 3.04
N PRO A 201 17.64 -8.98 2.47
CA PRO A 201 17.78 -8.87 1.01
C PRO A 201 17.51 -10.17 0.22
N ARG A 202 17.69 -11.32 0.87
CA ARG A 202 17.46 -12.66 0.27
C ARG A 202 16.46 -13.50 1.08
N ASP A 203 15.87 -12.91 2.11
CA ASP A 203 14.87 -13.57 2.95
C ASP A 203 13.54 -12.81 2.82
N VAL A 204 12.83 -13.14 1.75
CA VAL A 204 11.50 -12.61 1.45
C VAL A 204 10.54 -13.80 1.36
N ARG A 205 9.47 -13.76 2.16
CA ARG A 205 8.45 -14.82 2.19
C ARG A 205 7.13 -14.27 1.73
N HIS A 206 6.42 -15.02 0.91
CA HIS A 206 5.06 -14.71 0.47
C HIS A 206 4.12 -15.86 0.82
N GLY A 207 2.92 -15.55 1.27
CA GLY A 207 1.89 -16.55 1.57
C GLY A 207 0.61 -15.91 2.11
N ARG A 208 -0.34 -16.76 2.52
CA ARG A 208 -1.60 -16.32 3.10
C ARG A 208 -1.36 -15.54 4.39
N ALA A 209 -2.13 -14.47 4.59
CA ALA A 209 -2.04 -13.66 5.81
C ALA A 209 -2.27 -14.49 7.07
N ALA A 210 -3.22 -15.45 7.03
CA ALA A 210 -3.52 -16.33 8.14
C ALA A 210 -2.33 -17.20 8.60
N ASP A 211 -1.43 -17.56 7.67
CA ASP A 211 -0.30 -18.44 7.95
C ASP A 211 0.96 -17.65 8.38
N LEU A 212 1.18 -16.50 7.77
CA LEU A 212 2.40 -15.70 7.96
C LEU A 212 2.28 -14.59 9.00
N LEU A 213 1.07 -14.12 9.35
CA LEU A 213 0.87 -13.17 10.45
C LEU A 213 0.74 -13.91 11.78
N SER A 214 1.75 -14.70 12.14
CA SER A 214 1.84 -15.44 13.40
C SER A 214 2.87 -14.82 14.35
N GLU A 215 2.78 -15.14 15.64
CA GLU A 215 3.74 -14.69 16.67
C GLU A 215 5.19 -14.99 16.26
N ALA A 216 5.46 -16.20 15.80
CA ALA A 216 6.79 -16.64 15.43
C ALA A 216 7.35 -15.87 14.23
N GLU A 217 6.55 -15.72 13.16
CA GLU A 217 6.97 -15.03 11.95
C GLU A 217 7.20 -13.53 12.19
N LEU A 218 6.30 -12.89 12.94
CA LEU A 218 6.38 -11.45 13.23
C LEU A 218 7.47 -11.14 14.26
N SER A 219 7.65 -11.98 15.27
CA SER A 219 8.76 -11.84 16.22
C SER A 219 10.11 -11.94 15.51
N ALA A 220 10.26 -12.88 14.56
CA ALA A 220 11.47 -13.01 13.74
C ALA A 220 11.65 -11.83 12.78
N LEU A 221 10.55 -11.27 12.23
CA LEU A 221 10.58 -10.13 11.32
C LEU A 221 11.04 -8.84 12.00
N TYR A 222 10.50 -8.57 13.21
CA TYR A 222 10.74 -7.29 13.91
C TYR A 222 11.83 -7.36 14.97
N GLY A 223 12.29 -8.57 15.34
CA GLY A 223 13.32 -8.77 16.36
C GLY A 223 12.85 -8.45 17.79
N VAL A 224 11.54 -8.43 18.01
CA VAL A 224 10.90 -8.21 19.30
C VAL A 224 9.80 -9.27 19.50
N PRO A 225 9.49 -9.69 20.76
CA PRO A 225 8.37 -10.58 21.00
C PRO A 225 7.05 -9.97 20.49
N VAL A 226 6.31 -10.71 19.67
CA VAL A 226 4.96 -10.38 19.25
C VAL A 226 4.04 -11.48 19.75
N HIS A 227 2.95 -11.10 20.39
CA HIS A 227 1.95 -12.00 20.95
C HIS A 227 0.61 -11.80 20.25
N GLU A 228 -0.07 -12.89 19.95
CA GLU A 228 -1.43 -12.89 19.45
C GLU A 228 -2.40 -12.95 20.63
N VAL A 229 -3.36 -12.05 20.68
CA VAL A 229 -4.35 -11.95 21.74
C VAL A 229 -5.75 -11.96 21.15
N ASP A 230 -6.61 -12.81 21.66
CA ASP A 230 -8.03 -12.78 21.33
C ASP A 230 -8.68 -11.52 21.92
N VAL A 231 -9.36 -10.74 21.08
CA VAL A 231 -10.11 -9.55 21.53
C VAL A 231 -11.52 -9.98 21.96
N PRO A 232 -11.89 -9.84 23.25
CA PRO A 232 -13.22 -10.20 23.71
C PRO A 232 -14.32 -9.34 23.05
N GLY A 233 -15.47 -9.94 22.73
CA GLY A 233 -16.68 -9.21 22.33
C GLY A 233 -16.83 -8.92 20.84
N GLY A 234 -16.00 -9.51 19.98
CA GLY A 234 -16.15 -9.45 18.51
C GLY A 234 -16.70 -10.76 17.94
N GLU A 235 -17.76 -10.73 17.15
CA GLU A 235 -18.11 -11.83 16.22
C GLU A 235 -17.89 -11.35 14.79
N PRO A 236 -17.06 -12.06 14.00
CA PRO A 236 -16.21 -13.21 14.33
C PRO A 236 -15.04 -12.84 15.29
N ARG A 237 -14.44 -13.86 15.96
CA ARG A 237 -13.27 -13.67 16.85
C ARG A 237 -12.22 -12.79 16.18
N ARG A 238 -11.93 -11.64 16.80
CA ARG A 238 -10.89 -10.72 16.33
C ARG A 238 -9.59 -11.02 17.06
N ARG A 239 -8.51 -11.17 16.31
CA ARG A 239 -7.15 -11.28 16.83
C ARG A 239 -6.52 -9.90 16.86
N ALA A 240 -5.72 -9.60 17.86
CA ALA A 240 -4.85 -8.45 17.94
C ALA A 240 -3.41 -8.91 18.13
N LEU A 241 -2.47 -8.14 17.61
CA LEU A 241 -1.05 -8.39 17.74
C LEU A 241 -0.47 -7.39 18.74
N VAL A 242 0.11 -7.87 19.83
CA VAL A 242 0.70 -7.05 20.88
C VAL A 242 2.21 -7.24 20.87
N THR A 243 2.97 -6.15 20.77
CA THR A 243 4.43 -6.19 20.87
C THR A 243 4.88 -6.13 22.32
N GLY A 244 5.66 -7.11 22.74
CA GLY A 244 6.35 -7.10 24.05
C GLY A 244 7.62 -6.24 23.96
N TYR A 245 7.55 -4.97 24.40
CA TYR A 245 8.77 -4.17 24.56
C TYR A 245 9.51 -4.68 25.81
N THR A 246 10.72 -5.23 25.62
CA THR A 246 11.60 -5.56 26.73
C THR A 246 12.28 -4.30 27.25
N THR A 247 12.23 -4.06 28.56
CA THR A 247 12.90 -2.93 29.22
C THR A 247 14.41 -3.13 29.39
N GLU A 248 14.94 -4.31 29.05
CA GLU A 248 16.40 -4.50 29.02
C GLU A 248 17.01 -3.75 27.85
N PRO A 249 17.97 -2.84 28.08
CA PRO A 249 18.71 -2.19 27.01
C PRO A 249 19.62 -3.23 26.36
N GLY A 250 19.02 -4.09 25.53
CA GLY A 250 19.75 -4.98 24.63
C GLY A 250 20.57 -4.10 23.69
N ARG A 251 21.84 -4.43 23.52
CA ARG A 251 22.75 -3.77 22.57
C ARG A 251 22.03 -3.57 21.24
N LEU A 252 21.69 -2.33 20.92
CA LEU A 252 21.27 -1.96 19.59
C LEU A 252 22.39 -2.39 18.63
N PRO A 253 22.15 -3.25 17.64
CA PRO A 253 23.10 -3.42 16.55
C PRO A 253 23.05 -2.13 15.72
N LEU A 254 23.91 -1.15 16.14
CA LEU A 254 24.21 0.00 15.30
C LEU A 254 25.18 -0.50 14.23
N SER A 255 24.68 -0.84 13.06
CA SER A 255 25.46 -1.00 11.83
C SER A 255 24.56 -0.68 10.63
#